data_0133b05a31e4b074ef7e78b14da35734
#
_entry.id   0133b05a31e4b074ef7e78b14da35734
#
_cell.length_a   1.000
_cell.length_b   1.000
_cell.length_c   1.000
_cell.angle_alpha   90.00
_cell.angle_beta   90.00
_cell.angle_gamma   90.00
#
_symmetry.space_group_name_H-M   'P 1'
#
loop_
_entity.id
_entity.type
_entity.pdbx_description
1 polymer ?
#
loop_
_entity_poly.entity_id
_entity_poly.type
_entity_poly.pdbx_seq_one_letter_code
_entity_poly.pdbx_strand_id
1 'polypeptide(L)'
;MNDEQCPLFSPEVQQLIARHRVFSGGRRHRELVADLLPAEAVWIDIIVPLSAVYQEYRALDEPVLVFASGDPLFFGFTTTLMREFPGQVAQTFPSFSSLQMLAHSLRLPYHDMRVVSLTGRPWLELDRALIERAAKVGVLTDKKNTPALIAHRMIDYGYTGYQMHIGVRLGGSREEVY
;
A
#
# COMPACT_ATOMS: atom_id res chain seq x y z
N MET A 1 -6.39 1.49 2.97
CA MET A 1 -7.07 0.56 3.92
C MET A 1 -6.03 -0.12 4.79
N ASN A 2 -6.26 -0.20 6.09
CA ASN A 2 -5.40 -0.90 7.05
C ASN A 2 -5.76 -2.38 7.13
N ASP A 3 -5.14 -3.14 8.04
CA ASP A 3 -5.43 -4.58 8.24
C ASP A 3 -6.65 -4.84 9.15
N GLU A 4 -7.53 -3.87 9.31
CA GLU A 4 -8.74 -3.99 10.12
C GLU A 4 -9.84 -4.79 9.42
N GLN A 5 -10.62 -5.51 10.22
CA GLN A 5 -11.74 -6.33 9.73
C GLN A 5 -12.91 -5.48 9.19
N CYS A 6 -13.04 -4.23 9.64
CA CYS A 6 -14.04 -3.27 9.17
C CYS A 6 -13.35 -1.94 8.91
N PRO A 7 -12.97 -1.61 7.68
CA PRO A 7 -12.36 -0.33 7.37
C PRO A 7 -13.35 0.81 7.60
N LEU A 8 -12.93 1.80 8.38
CA LEU A 8 -13.70 3.01 8.60
C LEU A 8 -13.47 3.96 7.42
N PHE A 9 -14.50 4.19 6.65
CA PHE A 9 -14.48 5.16 5.55
C PHE A 9 -15.16 6.47 5.97
N SER A 10 -14.69 7.57 5.42
CA SER A 10 -15.37 8.85 5.57
C SER A 10 -16.80 8.78 4.98
N PRO A 11 -17.73 9.64 5.45
CA PRO A 11 -19.08 9.68 4.87
C PRO A 11 -19.09 9.87 3.35
N GLU A 12 -18.15 10.64 2.82
CA GLU A 12 -17.97 10.84 1.37
C GLU A 12 -17.64 9.51 0.66
N VAL A 13 -16.68 8.75 1.16
CA VAL A 13 -16.32 7.44 0.59
C VAL A 13 -17.45 6.44 0.72
N GLN A 14 -18.19 6.45 1.84
CA GLN A 14 -19.37 5.60 2.01
C GLN A 14 -20.46 5.92 0.97
N GLN A 15 -20.68 7.20 0.68
CA GLN A 15 -21.62 7.62 -0.38
C GLN A 15 -21.15 7.17 -1.76
N LEU A 16 -19.84 7.21 -2.03
CA LEU A 16 -19.29 6.70 -3.29
C LEU A 16 -19.48 5.19 -3.40
N ILE A 17 -19.23 4.42 -2.34
CA ILE A 17 -19.48 2.98 -2.33
C ILE A 17 -20.97 2.71 -2.63
N ALA A 18 -21.88 3.43 -1.99
CA ALA A 18 -23.32 3.24 -2.19
C ALA A 18 -23.82 3.58 -3.62
N ARG A 19 -23.10 4.44 -4.35
CA ARG A 19 -23.49 4.91 -5.70
C ARG A 19 -22.79 4.18 -6.84
N HIS A 20 -21.68 3.51 -6.58
CA HIS A 20 -20.93 2.77 -7.58
C HIS A 20 -21.49 1.34 -7.70
N ARG A 21 -21.33 0.79 -8.89
CA ARG A 21 -21.66 -0.60 -9.18
C ARG A 21 -20.40 -1.44 -9.38
N VAL A 22 -19.36 -0.86 -9.98
CA VAL A 22 -18.12 -1.58 -10.29
C VAL A 22 -17.02 -1.22 -9.30
N PHE A 23 -16.45 -2.26 -8.72
CA PHE A 23 -15.40 -2.18 -7.72
C PHE A 23 -14.20 -3.03 -8.13
N SER A 24 -13.02 -2.64 -7.65
CA SER A 24 -11.82 -3.43 -7.90
C SER A 24 -10.87 -3.38 -6.71
N GLY A 25 -10.05 -4.42 -6.59
CA GLY A 25 -9.06 -4.55 -5.53
C GLY A 25 -8.45 -5.94 -5.51
N GLY A 26 -7.47 -6.17 -4.66
CA GLY A 26 -6.98 -7.52 -4.39
C GLY A 26 -8.00 -8.31 -3.54
N ARG A 27 -7.86 -9.64 -3.53
CA ARG A 27 -8.75 -10.56 -2.79
C ARG A 27 -8.99 -10.12 -1.34
N ARG A 28 -7.95 -9.72 -0.62
CA ARG A 28 -8.06 -9.23 0.75
C ARG A 28 -8.94 -7.97 0.85
N HIS A 29 -8.84 -7.04 -0.10
CA HIS A 29 -9.69 -5.85 -0.10
C HIS A 29 -11.16 -6.22 -0.25
N ARG A 30 -11.47 -7.16 -1.15
CA ARG A 30 -12.82 -7.68 -1.33
C ARG A 30 -13.39 -8.25 -0.02
N GLU A 31 -12.62 -9.08 0.67
CA GLU A 31 -13.02 -9.67 1.96
C GLU A 31 -13.30 -8.60 3.02
N LEU A 32 -12.49 -7.52 3.07
CA LEU A 32 -12.64 -6.44 4.05
C LEU A 32 -13.84 -5.52 3.79
N VAL A 33 -14.29 -5.39 2.54
CA VAL A 33 -15.38 -4.47 2.19
C VAL A 33 -16.67 -5.18 1.83
N ALA A 34 -16.71 -6.51 1.89
CA ALA A 34 -17.83 -7.32 1.40
C ALA A 34 -19.20 -6.85 1.94
N ASP A 35 -19.28 -6.56 3.23
CA ASP A 35 -20.51 -6.12 3.89
C ASP A 35 -20.90 -4.67 3.59
N LEU A 36 -20.03 -3.92 2.93
CA LEU A 36 -20.24 -2.51 2.57
C LEU A 36 -20.69 -2.34 1.12
N LEU A 37 -20.52 -3.40 0.30
CA LEU A 37 -20.82 -3.32 -1.12
C LEU A 37 -22.34 -3.45 -1.37
N PRO A 38 -22.89 -2.72 -2.36
CA PRO A 38 -24.26 -2.92 -2.81
C PRO A 38 -24.51 -4.38 -3.27
N ALA A 39 -25.75 -4.84 -3.19
CA ALA A 39 -26.13 -6.20 -3.59
C ALA A 39 -25.78 -6.54 -5.06
N GLU A 40 -25.81 -5.54 -5.93
CA GLU A 40 -25.52 -5.66 -7.37
C GLU A 40 -24.07 -5.31 -7.74
N ALA A 41 -23.18 -5.27 -6.73
CA ALA A 41 -21.79 -4.90 -6.95
C ALA A 41 -21.07 -5.92 -7.85
N VAL A 42 -20.40 -5.40 -8.86
CA VAL A 42 -19.48 -6.16 -9.73
C VAL A 42 -18.06 -5.96 -9.21
N TRP A 43 -17.33 -7.04 -9.01
CA TRP A 43 -15.96 -6.98 -8.50
C TRP A 43 -14.97 -7.48 -9.53
N ILE A 44 -13.92 -6.67 -9.77
CA ILE A 44 -12.78 -7.01 -10.64
C ILE A 44 -11.56 -7.24 -9.75
N ASP A 45 -11.01 -8.45 -9.77
CA ASP A 45 -9.83 -8.78 -8.99
C ASP A 45 -8.55 -8.21 -9.62
N ILE A 46 -7.76 -7.49 -8.83
CA ILE A 46 -6.43 -7.05 -9.25
C ILE A 46 -5.46 -8.22 -9.10
N ILE A 47 -5.15 -8.86 -10.22
CA ILE A 47 -4.23 -10.00 -10.34
C ILE A 47 -3.14 -9.70 -11.37
N VAL A 48 -2.02 -10.39 -11.28
CA VAL A 48 -0.96 -10.33 -12.30
C VAL A 48 -1.13 -11.46 -13.31
N PRO A 49 -0.94 -11.18 -14.60
CA PRO A 49 -0.50 -9.91 -15.21
C PRO A 49 -1.61 -8.85 -15.24
N LEU A 50 -1.26 -7.58 -14.96
CA LEU A 50 -2.21 -6.47 -14.89
C LEU A 50 -2.89 -6.14 -16.25
N SER A 51 -2.33 -6.62 -17.35
CA SER A 51 -2.89 -6.39 -18.69
C SER A 51 -4.34 -6.88 -18.82
N ALA A 52 -4.68 -8.01 -18.19
CA ALA A 52 -6.06 -8.52 -18.19
C ALA A 52 -7.00 -7.57 -17.43
N VAL A 53 -6.59 -7.09 -16.26
CA VAL A 53 -7.34 -6.10 -15.46
C VAL A 53 -7.57 -4.80 -16.24
N TYR A 54 -6.55 -4.32 -16.94
CA TYR A 54 -6.67 -3.11 -17.78
C TYR A 54 -7.61 -3.29 -18.96
N GLN A 55 -7.67 -4.49 -19.55
CA GLN A 55 -8.64 -4.80 -20.61
C GLN A 55 -10.06 -4.77 -20.07
N GLU A 56 -10.30 -5.35 -18.88
CA GLU A 56 -11.61 -5.27 -18.21
C GLU A 56 -11.99 -3.81 -17.94
N TYR A 57 -11.10 -2.99 -17.39
CA TYR A 57 -11.39 -1.57 -17.15
C TYR A 57 -11.73 -0.79 -18.43
N ARG A 58 -11.01 -1.07 -19.55
CA ARG A 58 -11.28 -0.41 -20.83
C ARG A 58 -12.61 -0.81 -21.46
N ALA A 59 -13.14 -1.97 -21.11
CA ALA A 59 -14.42 -2.47 -21.60
C ALA A 59 -15.63 -1.91 -20.86
N LEU A 60 -15.41 -1.12 -19.81
CA LEU A 60 -16.48 -0.55 -19.00
C LEU A 60 -16.84 0.86 -19.46
N ASP A 61 -18.14 1.15 -19.49
CA ASP A 61 -18.69 2.48 -19.75
C ASP A 61 -19.00 3.25 -18.43
N GLU A 62 -18.62 2.69 -17.28
CA GLU A 62 -18.90 3.25 -15.97
C GLU A 62 -17.64 3.32 -15.09
N PRO A 63 -17.61 4.27 -14.12
CA PRO A 63 -16.44 4.44 -13.26
C PRO A 63 -16.23 3.24 -12.32
N VAL A 64 -14.95 2.92 -12.08
CA VAL A 64 -14.52 1.85 -11.17
C VAL A 64 -14.01 2.47 -9.87
N LEU A 65 -14.55 2.02 -8.73
CA LEU A 65 -14.02 2.36 -7.41
C LEU A 65 -12.95 1.33 -7.00
N VAL A 66 -11.70 1.78 -6.92
CA VAL A 66 -10.56 0.88 -6.67
C VAL A 66 -10.12 0.95 -5.22
N PHE A 67 -10.10 -0.19 -4.53
CA PHE A 67 -9.59 -0.31 -3.17
C PHE A 67 -8.10 -0.65 -3.17
N ALA A 68 -7.32 0.12 -2.40
CA ALA A 68 -5.89 -0.06 -2.25
C ALA A 68 -5.47 -0.04 -0.76
N SER A 69 -4.35 -0.66 -0.44
CA SER A 69 -3.77 -0.60 0.90
C SER A 69 -3.09 0.73 1.15
N GLY A 70 -3.23 1.29 2.35
CA GLY A 70 -2.58 2.51 2.77
C GLY A 70 -2.97 3.73 1.93
N ASP A 71 -2.00 4.59 1.65
CA ASP A 71 -2.16 5.76 0.79
C ASP A 71 -2.02 5.34 -0.69
N PRO A 72 -3.05 5.59 -1.53
CA PRO A 72 -3.06 5.19 -2.94
C PRO A 72 -1.92 5.80 -3.77
N LEU A 73 -1.41 6.97 -3.40
CA LEU A 73 -0.31 7.66 -4.09
C LEU A 73 1.07 7.35 -3.50
N PHE A 74 1.15 6.75 -2.32
CA PHE A 74 2.40 6.43 -1.66
C PHE A 74 2.88 5.02 -2.04
N PHE A 75 3.63 4.91 -3.14
CA PHE A 75 4.03 3.63 -3.76
C PHE A 75 2.84 2.71 -4.12
N GLY A 76 1.65 3.27 -4.15
CA GLY A 76 0.39 2.56 -4.34
C GLY A 76 0.04 2.29 -5.80
N PHE A 77 -1.02 1.53 -5.99
CA PHE A 77 -1.53 1.10 -7.30
C PHE A 77 -2.00 2.27 -8.17
N THR A 78 -2.43 3.38 -7.56
CA THR A 78 -2.88 4.57 -8.29
C THR A 78 -1.82 5.13 -9.23
N THR A 79 -0.54 5.14 -8.83
CA THR A 79 0.56 5.59 -9.72
C THR A 79 0.63 4.75 -11.00
N THR A 80 0.33 3.46 -10.89
CA THR A 80 0.28 2.55 -12.03
C THR A 80 -0.94 2.84 -12.90
N LEU A 81 -2.11 3.09 -12.29
CA LEU A 81 -3.33 3.49 -13.01
C LEU A 81 -3.16 4.82 -13.75
N MET A 82 -2.57 5.82 -13.12
CA MET A 82 -2.32 7.13 -13.75
C MET A 82 -1.42 7.02 -14.99
N ARG A 83 -0.48 6.10 -15.00
CA ARG A 83 0.39 5.82 -16.14
C ARG A 83 -0.35 5.08 -17.26
N GLU A 84 -1.20 4.12 -16.91
CA GLU A 84 -1.95 3.29 -17.86
C GLU A 84 -3.19 3.98 -18.42
N PHE A 85 -3.81 4.84 -17.62
CA PHE A 85 -5.02 5.60 -17.94
C PHE A 85 -4.81 7.10 -17.67
N PRO A 86 -3.99 7.79 -18.48
CA PRO A 86 -3.69 9.21 -18.26
C PRO A 86 -4.97 10.06 -18.25
N GLY A 87 -5.10 10.87 -17.21
CA GLY A 87 -6.24 11.78 -17.04
C GLY A 87 -7.56 11.12 -16.62
N GLN A 88 -7.61 9.81 -16.43
CA GLN A 88 -8.85 9.09 -16.07
C GLN A 88 -9.02 8.85 -14.56
N VAL A 89 -7.96 8.99 -13.77
CA VAL A 89 -8.08 8.93 -12.30
C VAL A 89 -8.68 10.24 -11.81
N ALA A 90 -9.96 10.23 -11.49
CA ALA A 90 -10.71 11.43 -11.12
C ALA A 90 -10.41 11.90 -9.69
N GLN A 91 -10.30 10.97 -8.73
CA GLN A 91 -10.13 11.30 -7.32
C GLN A 91 -9.38 10.19 -6.57
N THR A 92 -8.67 10.55 -5.51
CA THR A 92 -8.01 9.62 -4.59
C THR A 92 -8.35 9.97 -3.15
N PHE A 93 -8.54 8.96 -2.32
CA PHE A 93 -8.83 9.11 -0.89
C PHE A 93 -7.67 8.52 -0.09
N PRO A 94 -6.84 9.35 0.55
CA PRO A 94 -5.68 8.88 1.28
C PRO A 94 -6.06 8.15 2.57
N SER A 95 -5.23 7.18 2.93
CA SER A 95 -5.23 6.54 4.24
C SER A 95 -3.78 6.51 4.74
N PHE A 96 -3.57 6.22 6.01
CA PHE A 96 -2.22 6.12 6.55
C PHE A 96 -1.44 5.00 5.86
N SER A 97 -0.21 5.32 5.45
CA SER A 97 0.74 4.32 4.98
C SER A 97 1.24 3.46 6.16
N SER A 98 1.74 2.26 5.87
CA SER A 98 2.32 1.41 6.92
C SER A 98 3.52 2.05 7.62
N LEU A 99 4.31 2.88 6.93
CA LEU A 99 5.42 3.60 7.55
C LEU A 99 4.92 4.69 8.52
N GLN A 100 3.84 5.39 8.20
CA GLN A 100 3.21 6.32 9.13
C GLN A 100 2.69 5.57 10.36
N MET A 101 1.98 4.47 10.17
CA MET A 101 1.47 3.65 11.26
C MET A 101 2.60 3.15 12.18
N LEU A 102 3.68 2.61 11.61
CA LEU A 102 4.84 2.18 12.38
C LEU A 102 5.48 3.33 13.16
N ALA A 103 5.66 4.49 12.53
CA ALA A 103 6.22 5.66 13.19
C ALA A 103 5.37 6.11 14.38
N HIS A 104 4.04 6.05 14.27
CA HIS A 104 3.13 6.34 15.38
C HIS A 104 3.21 5.30 16.50
N SER A 105 3.24 4.01 16.17
CA SER A 105 3.40 2.93 17.17
C SER A 105 4.71 3.08 17.94
N LEU A 106 5.78 3.50 17.27
CA LEU A 106 7.09 3.77 17.86
C LEU A 106 7.21 5.16 18.51
N ARG A 107 6.25 6.06 18.30
CA ARG A 107 6.30 7.48 18.71
C ARG A 107 7.53 8.20 18.16
N LEU A 108 7.89 7.91 16.92
CA LEU A 108 9.03 8.50 16.23
C LEU A 108 8.59 9.56 15.20
N PRO A 109 9.15 10.76 15.22
CA PRO A 109 9.00 11.72 14.12
C PRO A 109 9.53 11.12 12.81
N TYR A 110 8.81 11.33 11.70
CA TYR A 110 9.16 10.73 10.41
C TYR A 110 9.29 11.73 9.26
N HIS A 111 9.26 13.04 9.56
CA HIS A 111 9.41 14.10 8.54
C HIS A 111 10.77 14.07 7.84
N ASP A 112 11.80 13.55 8.49
CA ASP A 112 13.18 13.39 8.01
C ASP A 112 13.50 11.98 7.51
N MET A 113 12.52 11.11 7.43
CA MET A 113 12.71 9.71 7.05
C MET A 113 12.95 9.59 5.54
N ARG A 114 14.05 8.98 5.14
CA ARG A 114 14.25 8.53 3.76
C ARG A 114 13.36 7.32 3.50
N VAL A 115 12.44 7.46 2.56
CA VAL A 115 11.49 6.38 2.25
C VAL A 115 11.96 5.59 1.04
N VAL A 116 11.94 4.26 1.18
CA VAL A 116 12.30 3.30 0.15
C VAL A 116 11.22 2.24 0.02
N SER A 117 10.91 1.83 -1.20
CA SER A 117 10.05 0.67 -1.43
C SER A 117 10.82 -0.43 -2.14
N LEU A 118 10.84 -1.61 -1.53
CA LEU A 118 11.35 -2.84 -2.13
C LEU A 118 10.21 -3.72 -2.69
N THR A 119 8.95 -3.27 -2.59
CA THR A 119 7.79 -4.00 -3.13
C THR A 119 7.87 -4.07 -4.65
N GLY A 120 8.29 -5.23 -5.17
CA GLY A 120 8.50 -5.44 -6.60
C GLY A 120 9.56 -4.52 -7.24
N ARG A 121 10.50 -4.01 -6.45
CA ARG A 121 11.54 -3.05 -6.88
C ARG A 121 12.94 -3.54 -6.51
N PRO A 122 13.97 -3.07 -7.27
CA PRO A 122 15.37 -3.38 -6.97
C PRO A 122 15.84 -2.68 -5.68
N TRP A 123 16.95 -3.15 -5.13
CA TRP A 123 17.55 -2.67 -3.88
C TRP A 123 18.29 -1.32 -3.99
N LEU A 124 18.46 -0.81 -5.19
CA LEU A 124 19.29 0.37 -5.49
C LEU A 124 19.00 1.57 -4.58
N GLU A 125 17.73 1.89 -4.34
CA GLU A 125 17.37 3.04 -3.50
C GLU A 125 17.66 2.80 -2.01
N LEU A 126 17.57 1.55 -1.54
CA LEU A 126 18.02 1.20 -0.19
C LEU A 126 19.53 1.32 -0.07
N ASP A 127 20.27 0.76 -1.02
CA ASP A 127 21.74 0.85 -1.04
C ASP A 127 22.21 2.32 -1.05
N ARG A 128 21.56 3.15 -1.85
CA ARG A 128 21.83 4.60 -1.90
C ARG A 128 21.59 5.27 -0.54
N ALA A 129 20.44 4.99 0.11
CA ALA A 129 20.13 5.53 1.42
C ALA A 129 21.16 5.12 2.49
N LEU A 130 21.64 3.87 2.44
CA LEU A 130 22.69 3.37 3.34
C LEU A 130 24.07 3.99 3.05
N ILE A 131 24.45 4.12 1.78
CA ILE A 131 25.71 4.78 1.36
C ILE A 131 25.72 6.25 1.82
N GLU A 132 24.60 6.95 1.64
CA GLU A 132 24.41 8.33 2.09
C GLU A 132 24.28 8.45 3.62
N ARG A 133 24.29 7.33 4.34
CA ARG A 133 24.14 7.26 5.82
C ARG A 133 22.91 8.00 6.31
N ALA A 134 21.77 7.82 5.63
CA ALA A 134 20.50 8.39 6.06
C ALA A 134 20.20 7.98 7.50
N ALA A 135 19.97 8.98 8.37
CA ALA A 135 19.79 8.74 9.81
C ALA A 135 18.54 7.87 10.12
N LYS A 136 17.55 7.92 9.23
CA LYS A 136 16.29 7.18 9.36
C LYS A 136 15.83 6.71 7.98
N VAL A 137 15.61 5.40 7.83
CA VAL A 137 15.16 4.80 6.58
C VAL A 137 13.89 4.00 6.83
N GLY A 138 12.80 4.40 6.18
CA GLY A 138 11.55 3.63 6.18
C GLY A 138 11.47 2.76 4.94
N VAL A 139 11.29 1.44 5.12
CA VAL A 139 11.33 0.49 4.01
C VAL A 139 10.02 -0.27 3.90
N LEU A 140 9.38 -0.19 2.72
CA LEU A 140 8.27 -1.05 2.36
C LEU A 140 8.80 -2.36 1.80
N THR A 141 8.34 -3.48 2.35
CA THR A 141 8.80 -4.83 2.05
C THR A 141 7.75 -5.66 1.32
N ASP A 142 8.17 -6.82 0.80
CA ASP A 142 7.28 -7.82 0.20
C ASP A 142 7.74 -9.25 0.61
N LYS A 143 7.09 -10.27 0.04
CA LYS A 143 7.41 -11.67 0.35
C LYS A 143 8.82 -12.11 -0.08
N LYS A 144 9.44 -11.40 -1.03
CA LYS A 144 10.80 -11.69 -1.52
C LYS A 144 11.83 -10.83 -0.78
N ASN A 145 11.52 -9.55 -0.60
CA ASN A 145 12.40 -8.57 0.06
C ASN A 145 11.97 -8.43 1.51
N THR A 146 12.38 -9.38 2.34
CA THR A 146 11.97 -9.46 3.75
C THR A 146 12.86 -8.63 4.67
N PRO A 147 12.40 -8.27 5.88
CA PRO A 147 13.24 -7.61 6.89
C PRO A 147 14.52 -8.39 7.22
N ALA A 148 14.45 -9.73 7.26
CA ALA A 148 15.61 -10.57 7.49
C ALA A 148 16.69 -10.42 6.41
N LEU A 149 16.29 -10.39 5.13
CA LEU A 149 17.23 -10.17 4.02
C LEU A 149 17.83 -8.76 4.07
N ILE A 150 17.05 -7.76 4.49
CA ILE A 150 17.55 -6.39 4.69
C ILE A 150 18.63 -6.39 5.79
N ALA A 151 18.35 -7.01 6.93
CA ALA A 151 19.28 -7.11 8.04
C ALA A 151 20.59 -7.81 7.62
N HIS A 152 20.52 -8.97 6.93
CA HIS A 152 21.68 -9.66 6.40
C HIS A 152 22.51 -8.76 5.49
N ARG A 153 21.86 -8.10 4.50
CA ARG A 153 22.56 -7.17 3.60
C ARG A 153 23.25 -6.05 4.37
N MET A 154 22.59 -5.47 5.35
CA MET A 154 23.17 -4.38 6.15
C MET A 154 24.42 -4.87 6.92
N ILE A 155 24.37 -6.06 7.51
CA ILE A 155 25.50 -6.67 8.22
C ILE A 155 26.65 -6.97 7.25
N ASP A 156 26.38 -7.59 6.12
CA ASP A 156 27.36 -7.95 5.10
C ASP A 156 28.12 -6.74 4.55
N TYR A 157 27.45 -5.60 4.45
CA TYR A 157 28.05 -4.35 4.01
C TYR A 157 28.56 -3.44 5.14
N GLY A 158 28.54 -3.90 6.39
CA GLY A 158 29.08 -3.19 7.54
C GLY A 158 28.20 -2.06 8.10
N TYR A 159 26.92 -2.03 7.78
CA TYR A 159 25.96 -1.05 8.32
C TYR A 159 25.38 -1.51 9.66
N THR A 160 26.25 -1.72 10.66
CA THR A 160 25.87 -2.28 11.99
C THR A 160 25.38 -1.24 12.99
N GLY A 161 25.42 0.05 12.66
CA GLY A 161 25.02 1.15 13.55
C GLY A 161 23.52 1.50 13.52
N TYR A 162 22.70 0.78 12.73
CA TYR A 162 21.26 1.00 12.68
C TYR A 162 20.51 0.10 13.65
N GLN A 163 19.45 0.63 14.23
CA GLN A 163 18.42 -0.15 14.91
C GLN A 163 17.28 -0.44 13.93
N MET A 164 16.82 -1.69 13.87
CA MET A 164 15.73 -2.12 13.00
C MET A 164 14.44 -2.29 13.81
N HIS A 165 13.38 -1.67 13.35
CA HIS A 165 12.03 -1.90 13.84
C HIS A 165 11.17 -2.51 12.74
N ILE A 166 10.37 -3.49 13.06
CA ILE A 166 9.54 -4.22 12.09
C ILE A 166 8.08 -4.11 12.53
N GLY A 167 7.25 -3.55 11.67
CA GLY A 167 5.79 -3.50 11.86
C GLY A 167 5.09 -4.54 11.00
N VAL A 168 4.23 -5.32 11.61
CA VAL A 168 3.44 -6.37 10.96
C VAL A 168 1.97 -6.14 11.22
N ARG A 169 1.14 -6.19 10.16
CA ARG A 169 -0.32 -6.02 10.24
C ARG A 169 -0.77 -4.73 10.95
N LEU A 170 -0.04 -3.65 10.68
CA LEU A 170 -0.26 -2.36 11.33
C LEU A 170 -1.68 -1.85 11.13
N GLY A 171 -2.27 -1.33 12.22
CA GLY A 171 -3.64 -0.84 12.28
C GLY A 171 -4.72 -1.92 12.42
N GLY A 172 -4.35 -3.18 12.58
CA GLY A 172 -5.27 -4.28 12.79
C GLY A 172 -5.22 -4.86 14.20
N SER A 173 -6.19 -5.70 14.55
CA SER A 173 -6.25 -6.38 15.86
C SER A 173 -5.08 -7.35 16.12
N ARG A 174 -4.29 -7.64 15.09
CA ARG A 174 -3.10 -8.51 15.14
C ARG A 174 -1.84 -7.73 14.78
N GLU A 175 -1.81 -6.46 15.13
CA GLU A 175 -0.62 -5.62 14.97
C GLU A 175 0.51 -6.12 15.86
N GLU A 176 1.70 -6.23 15.28
CA GLU A 176 2.92 -6.58 16.00
C GLU A 176 4.03 -5.62 15.60
N VAL A 177 4.82 -5.18 16.59
CA VAL A 177 6.00 -4.33 16.39
C VAL A 177 7.18 -4.94 17.12
N TYR A 178 8.25 -5.17 16.40
CA TYR A 178 9.51 -5.75 16.90
C TYR A 178 10.64 -4.75 16.86
#